data_98002ce22d8a471d1e7337781457ffc8
#
_entry.id   98002ce22d8a471d1e7337781457ffc8
#
_cell.length_a   1.000
_cell.length_b   1.000
_cell.length_c   1.000
_cell.angle_alpha   90.00
_cell.angle_beta   90.00
_cell.angle_gamma   90.00
#
_symmetry.space_group_name_H-M   'P 1'
#
loop_
_entity.id
_entity.type
_entity.pdbx_description
1 polymer ?
#
loop_
_entity_poly.entity_id
_entity_poly.type
_entity_poly.pdbx_seq_one_letter_code
_entity_poly.pdbx_strand_id
1 'polypeptide(L)'
;MKKLSIHSVIRKKKKKYNLSTPETTSENKLNRDFYATAPNEKWTTDVTEFKVPGEKKKLYLSAIIDLYDRYPVSYVIICRNDNNLVFKTFDKAISSNPYAKPIFHSDRGFQYTSKVFQKKLKVQGVEQSMSRVGHCIDNGPTEGFWGIIKTEMYQM
;
A
#
# COMPACT_ATOMS: atom_id res chain seq x y z
N MET A 1 27.52 17.09 19.71
CA MET A 1 27.73 15.68 19.40
C MET A 1 29.15 15.35 18.90
N LYS A 2 29.85 16.22 18.16
CA LYS A 2 31.25 15.94 17.72
C LYS A 2 32.29 15.79 18.89
N LYS A 3 32.05 16.38 20.05
CA LYS A 3 32.95 16.28 21.21
C LYS A 3 32.86 14.96 22.01
N LEU A 4 31.85 14.12 21.78
CA LEU A 4 31.60 12.90 22.56
C LEU A 4 31.76 11.63 21.73
N SER A 5 32.23 11.72 20.48
CA SER A 5 32.37 10.58 19.53
C SER A 5 31.15 9.67 19.46
N ILE A 6 29.95 10.19 19.73
CA ILE A 6 28.71 9.44 19.71
C ILE A 6 28.19 9.42 18.27
N HIS A 7 28.12 8.23 17.67
CA HIS A 7 27.55 7.98 16.35
C HIS A 7 26.27 7.14 16.48
N SER A 8 25.22 7.56 15.76
CA SER A 8 23.99 6.74 15.68
C SER A 8 24.24 5.48 14.86
N VAL A 9 24.07 4.32 15.47
CA VAL A 9 24.21 2.99 14.82
C VAL A 9 22.98 2.58 14.03
N ILE A 10 21.87 3.32 14.13
CA ILE A 10 20.53 2.87 13.75
C ILE A 10 20.19 3.12 12.28
N ARG A 11 20.96 3.90 11.52
CA ARG A 11 20.66 4.14 10.10
C ARG A 11 21.74 3.59 9.17
N LYS A 12 21.62 2.33 8.78
CA LYS A 12 22.23 1.85 7.52
C LYS A 12 21.55 2.57 6.34
N LYS A 13 22.34 3.21 5.45
CA LYS A 13 21.83 3.77 4.19
C LYS A 13 20.99 2.70 3.48
N LYS A 14 19.71 2.98 3.24
CA LYS A 14 18.88 2.11 2.39
C LYS A 14 19.54 2.02 1.01
N LYS A 15 19.71 0.81 0.48
CA LYS A 15 20.14 0.62 -0.92
C LYS A 15 19.19 1.40 -1.81
N LYS A 16 19.72 2.20 -2.75
CA LYS A 16 18.90 2.82 -3.79
C LYS A 16 18.29 1.68 -4.62
N TYR A 17 16.99 1.50 -4.52
CA TYR A 17 16.28 0.67 -5.48
C TYR A 17 16.24 1.42 -6.81
N ASN A 18 16.53 0.73 -7.90
CA ASN A 18 16.24 1.24 -9.24
C ASN A 18 14.72 1.33 -9.33
N LEU A 19 14.20 2.55 -9.22
CA LEU A 19 12.78 2.82 -9.44
C LEU A 19 12.54 2.58 -10.94
N SER A 20 11.79 1.54 -11.28
CA SER A 20 11.23 1.40 -12.62
C SER A 20 10.40 2.66 -12.90
N THR A 21 10.58 3.24 -14.08
CA THR A 21 9.76 4.38 -14.51
C THR A 21 8.30 3.92 -14.50
N PRO A 22 7.39 4.63 -13.80
CA PRO A 22 5.98 4.26 -13.77
C PRO A 22 5.41 4.27 -15.19
N GLU A 23 4.67 3.25 -15.59
CA GLU A 23 4.02 3.22 -16.91
C GLU A 23 2.98 4.33 -17.04
N THR A 24 2.23 4.55 -15.95
CA THR A 24 1.20 5.58 -15.88
C THR A 24 1.14 6.14 -14.47
N THR A 25 0.79 7.42 -14.34
CA THR A 25 0.63 8.07 -13.04
C THR A 25 -0.73 8.76 -12.96
N SER A 26 -1.33 8.74 -11.77
CA SER A 26 -2.53 9.48 -11.45
C SER A 26 -2.22 10.62 -10.49
N GLU A 27 -3.04 11.67 -10.52
CA GLU A 27 -2.93 12.80 -9.60
C GLU A 27 -3.22 12.37 -8.15
N ASN A 28 -2.64 13.06 -7.17
CA ASN A 28 -2.98 12.86 -5.76
C ASN A 28 -4.29 13.59 -5.43
N LYS A 29 -5.42 12.90 -5.65
CA LYS A 29 -6.76 13.43 -5.36
C LYS A 29 -7.11 13.38 -3.88
N LEU A 30 -6.54 12.39 -3.15
CA LEU A 30 -6.77 12.27 -1.71
C LEU A 30 -6.17 13.43 -0.93
N ASN A 31 -5.03 13.97 -1.38
CA ASN A 31 -4.33 15.12 -0.81
C ASN A 31 -4.22 15.12 0.73
N ARG A 32 -3.99 13.93 1.33
CA ARG A 32 -3.94 13.68 2.79
C ARG A 32 -5.26 13.88 3.53
N ASP A 33 -6.35 14.02 2.82
CA ASP A 33 -7.68 13.97 3.44
C ASP A 33 -8.09 12.51 3.64
N PHE A 34 -7.63 11.95 4.77
CA PHE A 34 -7.88 10.57 5.18
C PHE A 34 -9.19 10.41 5.96
N TYR A 35 -10.03 11.41 5.97
CA TYR A 35 -11.35 11.34 6.57
C TYR A 35 -12.38 10.94 5.51
N ALA A 36 -13.20 9.96 5.80
CA ALA A 36 -14.33 9.54 4.99
C ALA A 36 -15.62 9.66 5.82
N THR A 37 -16.72 10.05 5.18
CA THR A 37 -18.02 10.26 5.83
C THR A 37 -18.87 9.00 5.79
N ALA A 38 -18.60 8.09 4.88
CA ALA A 38 -19.35 6.87 4.67
C ALA A 38 -18.41 5.70 4.27
N PRO A 39 -18.85 4.45 4.51
CA PRO A 39 -18.15 3.28 4.01
C PRO A 39 -18.00 3.31 2.49
N ASN A 40 -16.88 2.79 1.99
CA ASN A 40 -16.56 2.69 0.58
C ASN A 40 -16.44 4.03 -0.17
N GLU A 41 -16.21 5.13 0.54
CA GLU A 41 -15.91 6.44 -0.06
C GLU A 41 -14.45 6.56 -0.48
N LYS A 42 -13.54 6.13 0.39
CA LYS A 42 -12.09 6.21 0.17
C LYS A 42 -11.40 4.93 0.64
N TRP A 43 -10.70 4.30 -0.27
CA TRP A 43 -9.87 3.13 0.03
C TRP A 43 -8.39 3.46 -0.13
N THR A 44 -7.58 3.00 0.78
CA THR A 44 -6.11 3.06 0.66
C THR A 44 -5.53 1.66 0.58
N THR A 45 -4.44 1.52 -0.15
CA THR A 45 -3.79 0.22 -0.38
C THR A 45 -2.27 0.34 -0.40
N ASP A 46 -1.62 -0.74 -0.03
CA ASP A 46 -0.17 -0.89 -0.12
C ASP A 46 0.21 -2.38 -0.04
N VAL A 47 1.47 -2.68 -0.34
CA VAL A 47 2.06 -4.00 -0.21
C VAL A 47 3.18 -3.98 0.81
N THR A 48 3.14 -4.88 1.78
CA THR A 48 4.23 -5.05 2.75
C THR A 48 4.86 -6.43 2.67
N GLU A 49 6.12 -6.51 3.09
CA GLU A 49 6.92 -7.74 3.12
C GLU A 49 7.07 -8.24 4.55
N PHE A 50 6.94 -9.55 4.73
CA PHE A 50 7.25 -10.26 5.96
C PHE A 50 8.36 -11.27 5.72
N LYS A 51 9.29 -11.34 6.66
CA LYS A 51 10.30 -12.40 6.72
C LYS A 51 9.77 -13.49 7.63
N VAL A 52 9.80 -14.74 7.17
CA VAL A 52 9.45 -15.90 8.00
C VAL A 52 10.69 -16.31 8.79
N PRO A 53 10.64 -16.32 10.14
CA PRO A 53 11.78 -16.78 10.94
C PRO A 53 12.20 -18.20 10.55
N GLY A 54 13.51 -18.42 10.39
CA GLY A 54 14.05 -19.73 10.01
C GLY A 54 13.97 -20.07 8.52
N GLU A 55 13.30 -19.24 7.70
CA GLU A 55 13.17 -19.49 6.27
C GLU A 55 13.82 -18.42 5.40
N LYS A 56 14.29 -18.84 4.20
CA LYS A 56 14.78 -17.88 3.17
C LYS A 56 13.62 -17.22 2.40
N LYS A 57 12.40 -17.77 2.50
CA LYS A 57 11.22 -17.28 1.81
C LYS A 57 10.66 -16.04 2.49
N LYS A 58 10.10 -15.16 1.67
CA LYS A 58 9.37 -13.97 2.11
C LYS A 58 7.91 -14.12 1.76
N LEU A 59 7.05 -13.53 2.57
CA LEU A 59 5.63 -13.37 2.29
C LEU A 59 5.34 -11.91 1.97
N TYR A 60 4.46 -11.68 1.04
CA TYR A 60 3.97 -10.37 0.66
C TYR A 60 2.49 -10.29 0.94
N LEU A 61 2.09 -9.29 1.68
CA LEU A 61 0.70 -8.99 2.01
C LEU A 61 0.30 -7.70 1.29
N SER A 62 -0.72 -7.80 0.46
CA SER A 62 -1.45 -6.65 -0.06
C SER A 62 -2.76 -6.51 0.70
N ALA A 63 -3.11 -5.31 1.12
CA ALA A 63 -4.41 -5.04 1.73
C ALA A 63 -5.02 -3.76 1.17
N ILE A 64 -6.35 -3.72 1.17
CA ILE A 64 -7.16 -2.54 0.90
C ILE A 64 -7.89 -2.21 2.19
N ILE A 65 -7.77 -0.97 2.65
CA ILE A 65 -8.34 -0.47 3.91
C ILE A 65 -9.35 0.61 3.58
N ASP A 66 -10.56 0.51 4.14
CA ASP A 66 -11.53 1.61 4.11
C ASP A 66 -11.08 2.71 5.07
N LEU A 67 -11.09 3.95 4.61
CA LEU A 67 -10.71 5.08 5.44
C LEU A 67 -11.82 5.53 6.39
N TYR A 68 -13.04 5.04 6.22
CA TYR A 68 -14.17 5.35 7.10
C TYR A 68 -13.99 4.72 8.49
N ASP A 69 -13.80 3.41 8.55
CA ASP A 69 -13.70 2.65 9.81
C ASP A 69 -12.31 2.03 10.05
N ARG A 70 -11.37 2.25 9.11
CA ARG A 70 -10.02 1.68 9.12
C ARG A 70 -9.99 0.16 9.04
N TYR A 71 -11.06 -0.46 8.59
CA TYR A 71 -11.18 -1.90 8.44
C TYR A 71 -10.61 -2.40 7.10
N PRO A 72 -9.94 -3.56 7.07
CA PRO A 72 -9.48 -4.17 5.83
C PRO A 72 -10.63 -4.69 4.98
N VAL A 73 -10.94 -4.02 3.88
CA VAL A 73 -11.96 -4.44 2.89
C VAL A 73 -11.57 -5.78 2.28
N SER A 74 -10.30 -5.94 1.97
CA SER A 74 -9.74 -7.20 1.46
C SER A 74 -8.24 -7.28 1.70
N TYR A 75 -7.73 -8.51 1.69
CA TYR A 75 -6.29 -8.76 1.71
C TYR A 75 -5.95 -10.07 1.00
N VAL A 76 -4.72 -10.18 0.52
CA VAL A 76 -4.13 -11.39 -0.07
C VAL A 76 -2.68 -11.53 0.37
N ILE A 77 -2.27 -12.76 0.71
CA ILE A 77 -0.89 -13.10 1.09
C ILE A 77 -0.35 -14.12 0.09
N ILE A 78 0.79 -13.83 -0.52
CA ILE A 78 1.49 -14.75 -1.42
C ILE A 78 3.02 -14.64 -1.26
N CYS A 79 3.75 -15.61 -1.83
CA CYS A 79 5.22 -15.63 -1.78
C CYS A 79 5.91 -14.78 -2.85
N ARG A 80 5.16 -14.06 -3.69
CA ARG A 80 5.70 -13.25 -4.80
C ARG A 80 5.13 -11.85 -4.77
N ASN A 81 6.02 -10.85 -4.93
CA ASN A 81 5.59 -9.46 -5.10
C ASN A 81 5.41 -9.16 -6.59
N ASP A 82 4.27 -9.51 -7.12
CA ASP A 82 3.90 -9.33 -8.54
C ASP A 82 2.55 -8.61 -8.69
N ASN A 83 2.19 -8.32 -9.94
CA ASN A 83 0.91 -7.68 -10.26
C ASN A 83 -0.30 -8.49 -9.80
N ASN A 84 -0.19 -9.82 -9.81
CA ASN A 84 -1.27 -10.73 -9.45
C ASN A 84 -1.69 -10.58 -7.97
N LEU A 85 -0.73 -10.28 -7.08
CA LEU A 85 -1.01 -9.99 -5.68
C LEU A 85 -2.02 -8.84 -5.53
N VAL A 86 -1.73 -7.68 -6.14
CA VAL A 86 -2.59 -6.49 -6.06
C VAL A 86 -3.91 -6.70 -6.81
N PHE A 87 -3.85 -7.34 -7.99
CA PHE A 87 -5.06 -7.59 -8.79
C PHE A 87 -6.05 -8.48 -8.05
N LYS A 88 -5.59 -9.58 -7.44
CA LYS A 88 -6.44 -10.46 -6.62
C LYS A 88 -7.02 -9.72 -5.40
N THR A 89 -6.22 -8.86 -4.76
CA THR A 89 -6.69 -8.07 -3.62
C THR A 89 -7.82 -7.14 -4.06
N PHE A 90 -7.65 -6.46 -5.19
CA PHE A 90 -8.68 -5.58 -5.74
C PHE A 90 -9.93 -6.34 -6.19
N ASP A 91 -9.78 -7.45 -6.93
CA ASP A 91 -10.90 -8.27 -7.37
C ASP A 91 -11.73 -8.78 -6.19
N LYS A 92 -11.07 -9.21 -5.11
CA LYS A 92 -11.73 -9.63 -3.88
C LYS A 92 -12.51 -8.49 -3.21
N ALA A 93 -11.93 -7.27 -3.16
CA ALA A 93 -12.58 -6.10 -2.60
C ALA A 93 -13.88 -5.76 -3.36
N ILE A 94 -13.80 -5.72 -4.70
CA ILE A 94 -14.95 -5.43 -5.56
C ILE A 94 -16.00 -6.54 -5.47
N SER A 95 -15.60 -7.81 -5.42
CA SER A 95 -16.55 -8.93 -5.28
C SER A 95 -17.36 -8.85 -3.98
N SER A 96 -16.75 -8.39 -2.90
CA SER A 96 -17.42 -8.18 -1.62
C SER A 96 -18.24 -6.88 -1.57
N ASN A 97 -17.93 -5.90 -2.44
CA ASN A 97 -18.57 -4.58 -2.47
C ASN A 97 -18.86 -4.17 -3.93
N PRO A 98 -19.80 -4.85 -4.63
CA PRO A 98 -19.96 -4.72 -6.09
C PRO A 98 -20.43 -3.33 -6.55
N TYR A 99 -21.01 -2.55 -5.67
CA TYR A 99 -21.49 -1.19 -5.98
C TYR A 99 -20.55 -0.09 -5.49
N ALA A 100 -19.44 -0.44 -4.85
CA ALA A 100 -18.48 0.53 -4.34
C ALA A 100 -17.75 1.24 -5.48
N LYS A 101 -17.63 2.56 -5.38
CA LYS A 101 -16.87 3.41 -6.29
C LYS A 101 -15.96 4.36 -5.50
N PRO A 102 -15.03 3.82 -4.70
CA PRO A 102 -14.18 4.64 -3.87
C PRO A 102 -13.17 5.45 -4.67
N ILE A 103 -12.62 6.50 -4.06
CA ILE A 103 -11.31 7.00 -4.44
C ILE A 103 -10.28 5.97 -3.96
N PHE A 104 -9.60 5.32 -4.90
CA PHE A 104 -8.63 4.26 -4.64
C PHE A 104 -7.21 4.83 -4.59
N HIS A 105 -6.67 4.98 -3.39
CA HIS A 105 -5.36 5.60 -3.17
C HIS A 105 -4.25 4.57 -2.97
N SER A 106 -3.14 4.74 -3.68
CA SER A 106 -1.96 3.90 -3.58
C SER A 106 -0.67 4.72 -3.65
N ASP A 107 0.45 4.08 -3.37
CA ASP A 107 1.76 4.56 -3.79
C ASP A 107 1.94 4.44 -5.31
N ARG A 108 3.16 4.73 -5.80
CA ARG A 108 3.53 4.58 -7.22
C ARG A 108 4.25 3.26 -7.50
N GLY A 109 3.92 2.22 -6.77
CA GLY A 109 4.43 0.88 -7.02
C GLY A 109 4.09 0.39 -8.43
N PHE A 110 4.96 -0.44 -9.01
CA PHE A 110 4.81 -0.92 -10.39
C PHE A 110 3.48 -1.65 -10.63
N GLN A 111 2.91 -2.27 -9.60
CA GLN A 111 1.61 -2.94 -9.69
C GLN A 111 0.49 -1.94 -9.97
N TYR A 112 0.49 -0.80 -9.25
CA TYR A 112 -0.54 0.23 -9.33
C TYR A 112 -0.43 1.12 -10.56
N THR A 113 0.80 1.25 -11.10
CA THR A 113 1.07 2.06 -12.30
C THR A 113 0.91 1.27 -13.59
N SER A 114 0.64 -0.03 -13.53
CA SER A 114 0.46 -0.87 -14.71
C SER A 114 -0.82 -0.51 -15.47
N LYS A 115 -0.74 -0.46 -16.80
CA LYS A 115 -1.89 -0.19 -17.69
C LYS A 115 -3.03 -1.18 -17.47
N VAL A 116 -2.70 -2.44 -17.15
CA VAL A 116 -3.70 -3.47 -16.88
C VAL A 116 -4.50 -3.15 -15.62
N PHE A 117 -3.83 -2.71 -14.54
CA PHE A 117 -4.52 -2.32 -13.31
C PHE A 117 -5.40 -1.09 -13.50
N GLN A 118 -4.92 -0.09 -14.21
CA GLN A 118 -5.73 1.10 -14.53
C GLN A 118 -6.96 0.76 -15.35
N LYS A 119 -6.83 -0.16 -16.33
CA LYS A 119 -8.00 -0.65 -17.07
C LYS A 119 -9.00 -1.34 -16.15
N LYS A 120 -8.54 -2.13 -15.16
CA LYS A 120 -9.41 -2.76 -14.16
C LYS A 120 -10.19 -1.71 -13.36
N LEU A 121 -9.50 -0.70 -12.81
CA LEU A 121 -10.16 0.39 -12.07
C LEU A 121 -11.22 1.10 -12.92
N LYS A 122 -10.88 1.43 -14.17
CA LYS A 122 -11.78 2.12 -15.10
C LYS A 122 -13.04 1.30 -15.40
N VAL A 123 -12.91 -0.01 -15.62
CA VAL A 123 -14.04 -0.91 -15.86
C VAL A 123 -15.00 -0.94 -14.67
N GLN A 124 -14.48 -0.84 -13.45
CA GLN A 124 -15.27 -0.80 -12.22
C GLN A 124 -15.77 0.61 -11.86
N GLY A 125 -15.41 1.64 -12.65
CA GLY A 125 -15.77 3.03 -12.34
C GLY A 125 -15.09 3.57 -11.08
N VAL A 126 -13.96 2.97 -10.68
CA VAL A 126 -13.16 3.36 -9.52
C VAL A 126 -12.12 4.40 -9.92
N GLU A 127 -12.08 5.49 -9.17
CA GLU A 127 -11.15 6.59 -9.43
C GLU A 127 -9.80 6.36 -8.73
N GLN A 128 -8.70 6.45 -9.47
CA GLN A 128 -7.37 6.28 -8.92
C GLN A 128 -6.78 7.61 -8.41
N SER A 129 -6.17 7.53 -7.22
CA SER A 129 -5.35 8.57 -6.62
C SER A 129 -3.97 7.98 -6.27
N MET A 130 -2.89 8.73 -6.48
CA MET A 130 -1.53 8.25 -6.19
C MET A 130 -0.77 9.24 -5.32
N SER A 131 0.01 8.71 -4.37
CA SER A 131 0.94 9.49 -3.56
C SER A 131 1.93 10.29 -4.43
N ARG A 132 2.36 11.44 -3.95
CA ARG A 132 3.41 12.24 -4.61
C ARG A 132 4.77 11.54 -4.49
N VAL A 133 5.65 11.80 -5.44
CA VAL A 133 7.01 11.23 -5.41
C VAL A 133 7.76 11.69 -4.15
N GLY A 134 8.27 10.73 -3.39
CA GLY A 134 9.05 11.02 -2.18
C GLY A 134 8.23 11.44 -0.96
N HIS A 135 6.91 11.45 -1.02
CA HIS A 135 6.01 11.80 0.08
C HIS A 135 5.32 10.54 0.65
N CYS A 136 6.05 9.75 1.45
CA CYS A 136 5.50 8.55 2.11
C CYS A 136 4.29 8.87 2.99
N ILE A 137 4.25 10.04 3.63
CA ILE A 137 3.14 10.48 4.47
C ILE A 137 1.79 10.57 3.72
N ASP A 138 1.81 10.59 2.38
CA ASP A 138 0.61 10.58 1.56
C ASP A 138 -0.15 9.23 1.66
N ASN A 139 0.47 8.16 2.22
CA ASN A 139 -0.15 6.86 2.49
C ASN A 139 -0.10 6.48 3.98
N GLY A 140 -0.10 7.49 4.86
CA GLY A 140 0.06 7.34 6.32
C GLY A 140 -0.85 6.31 6.99
N PRO A 141 -2.16 6.22 6.71
CA PRO A 141 -3.04 5.23 7.32
C PRO A 141 -2.61 3.78 7.08
N THR A 142 -2.15 3.45 5.87
CA THR A 142 -1.69 2.10 5.54
C THR A 142 -0.33 1.81 6.17
N GLU A 143 0.56 2.81 6.23
CA GLU A 143 1.85 2.66 6.94
C GLU A 143 1.64 2.41 8.45
N GLY A 144 0.69 3.11 9.07
CA GLY A 144 0.30 2.89 10.46
C GLY A 144 -0.24 1.47 10.69
N PHE A 145 -1.11 1.00 9.81
CA PHE A 145 -1.65 -0.35 9.85
C PHE A 145 -0.54 -1.43 9.75
N TRP A 146 0.43 -1.24 8.85
CA TRP A 146 1.59 -2.14 8.77
C TRP A 146 2.46 -2.12 10.03
N GLY A 147 2.59 -0.94 10.65
CA GLY A 147 3.30 -0.80 11.93
C GLY A 147 2.69 -1.69 13.00
N ILE A 148 1.37 -1.64 13.18
CA ILE A 148 0.63 -2.45 14.17
C ILE A 148 0.81 -3.94 13.87
N ILE A 149 0.49 -4.40 12.65
CA ILE A 149 0.60 -5.82 12.29
C ILE A 149 2.02 -6.36 12.50
N LYS A 150 3.05 -5.61 12.06
CA LYS A 150 4.44 -6.05 12.22
C LYS A 150 4.85 -6.12 13.69
N THR A 151 4.40 -5.19 14.50
CA THR A 151 4.67 -5.21 15.94
C THR A 151 4.06 -6.43 16.58
N GLU A 152 2.79 -6.72 16.33
CA GLU A 152 2.11 -7.88 16.88
C GLU A 152 2.71 -9.21 16.38
N MET A 153 3.08 -9.31 15.10
CA MET A 153 3.65 -10.55 14.56
C MET A 153 5.07 -10.87 15.04
N TYR A 154 5.87 -9.87 15.41
CA TYR A 154 7.27 -10.07 15.79
C TYR A 154 7.54 -9.91 17.29
N GLN A 155 6.53 -9.60 18.09
CA GLN A 155 6.62 -9.58 19.57
C GLN A 155 6.17 -10.90 20.21
N MET A 156 5.71 -11.86 19.43
CA MET A 156 5.50 -13.24 19.84
C MET A 156 6.79 -14.04 19.57
#